data_69fa29aea7d77fbe4befe4dca31961cb
#
_entry.id   69fa29aea7d77fbe4befe4dca31961cb
#
_cell.length_a   1.000
_cell.length_b   1.000
_cell.length_c   1.000
_cell.angle_alpha   90.00
_cell.angle_beta   90.00
_cell.angle_gamma   90.00
#
_symmetry.space_group_name_H-M   'P 1'
#
loop_
_entity.id
_entity.type
_entity.pdbx_description
1 polymer ?
#
loop_
_entity_poly.entity_id
_entity_poly.type
_entity_poly.pdbx_seq_one_letter_code
_entity_poly.pdbx_strand_id
1 'polypeptide(L)'
;MSKTLKNANPEWVTSKQERMNYYLYFCGQNVIYALVSTYLVTFLLFQGVDPAKSAAVMLAVKIWDAVNDAIFGCIFDKVHFKNGQKFIPWLRISLLAIPITTVLLFFIPKNNGSNEMLQLAWFAIAYVLWDTAYTLCDVPIFGYVTAMSNRLDERTSLMSYKSIWAGVGTALATVVGTIFVNQQFGLSYKVVAIVCSVIALATMAPICFKGKERYSGENDENFTVR
;
A
#
# COMPACT_ATOMS: atom_id res chain seq x y z
N MET A 1 48.01 -22.42 -1.19
CA MET A 1 46.81 -22.34 -0.36
C MET A 1 45.92 -21.21 -0.90
N SER A 2 44.74 -21.43 -1.13
CA SER A 2 43.62 -20.59 -1.64
C SER A 2 43.10 -21.03 -2.98
N LYS A 3 42.37 -22.11 -3.00
CA LYS A 3 41.37 -22.46 -4.01
C LYS A 3 40.14 -22.93 -3.25
N THR A 4 39.03 -22.26 -3.51
CA THR A 4 37.65 -22.61 -3.20
C THR A 4 36.90 -21.52 -2.42
N LEU A 5 36.89 -20.30 -2.96
CA LEU A 5 35.68 -19.50 -2.92
C LEU A 5 34.98 -19.66 -4.28
N LYS A 6 34.58 -20.87 -4.61
CA LYS A 6 33.59 -21.12 -5.65
C LYS A 6 32.28 -20.50 -5.15
N ASN A 7 31.84 -19.51 -5.87
CA ASN A 7 30.49 -18.95 -5.94
C ASN A 7 29.43 -20.06 -5.88
N ALA A 8 29.12 -20.56 -4.70
CA ALA A 8 27.86 -21.19 -4.46
C ALA A 8 26.88 -19.98 -4.40
N ASN A 9 26.27 -19.70 -5.53
CA ASN A 9 25.08 -18.89 -5.58
C ASN A 9 24.08 -19.65 -4.70
N PRO A 10 23.81 -19.20 -3.46
CA PRO A 10 23.01 -20.00 -2.55
C PRO A 10 21.64 -20.11 -3.18
N GLU A 11 21.13 -21.32 -3.34
CA GLU A 11 19.80 -21.54 -3.90
C GLU A 11 18.79 -20.70 -3.13
N TRP A 12 18.07 -19.86 -3.85
CA TRP A 12 17.04 -19.02 -3.27
C TRP A 12 15.94 -19.90 -2.67
N VAL A 13 15.51 -19.60 -1.45
CA VAL A 13 14.37 -20.28 -0.81
C VAL A 13 13.07 -19.95 -1.54
N THR A 14 12.98 -18.73 -2.06
CA THR A 14 11.81 -18.27 -2.81
C THR A 14 11.96 -18.52 -4.31
N SER A 15 10.88 -18.92 -4.97
CA SER A 15 10.86 -19.05 -6.43
C SER A 15 10.87 -17.69 -7.13
N LYS A 16 11.28 -17.67 -8.42
CA LYS A 16 11.25 -16.46 -9.24
C LYS A 16 9.85 -15.83 -9.29
N GLN A 17 8.80 -16.66 -9.34
CA GLN A 17 7.42 -16.19 -9.40
C GLN A 17 6.96 -15.56 -8.07
N GLU A 18 7.36 -16.12 -6.93
CA GLU A 18 7.05 -15.55 -5.62
C GLU A 18 7.70 -14.18 -5.45
N ARG A 19 8.97 -14.05 -5.85
CA ARG A 19 9.67 -12.76 -5.85
C ARG A 19 8.99 -11.74 -6.75
N MET A 20 8.62 -12.15 -7.97
CA MET A 20 7.90 -11.26 -8.88
C MET A 20 6.55 -10.82 -8.32
N ASN A 21 5.78 -11.72 -7.71
CA ASN A 21 4.52 -11.36 -7.07
C ASN A 21 4.73 -10.35 -5.92
N TYR A 22 5.82 -10.49 -5.15
CA TYR A 22 6.20 -9.55 -4.11
C TYR A 22 6.52 -8.17 -4.68
N TYR A 23 7.28 -8.10 -5.76
CA TYR A 23 7.62 -6.83 -6.43
C TYR A 23 6.40 -6.16 -7.06
N LEU A 24 5.53 -6.94 -7.73
CA LEU A 24 4.29 -6.43 -8.32
C LEU A 24 3.35 -5.85 -7.28
N TYR A 25 3.32 -6.42 -6.07
CA TYR A 25 2.54 -5.84 -4.97
C TYR A 25 3.00 -4.41 -4.66
N PHE A 26 4.30 -4.18 -4.52
CA PHE A 26 4.83 -2.84 -4.29
C PHE A 26 4.61 -1.89 -5.46
N CYS A 27 4.59 -2.40 -6.68
CA CYS A 27 4.20 -1.60 -7.85
C CYS A 27 2.76 -1.09 -7.68
N GLY A 28 1.78 -1.96 -7.43
CA GLY A 28 0.38 -1.58 -7.24
C GLY A 28 0.14 -0.67 -6.04
N GLN A 29 0.75 -0.99 -4.91
CA GLN A 29 0.69 -0.16 -3.71
C GLN A 29 1.18 1.27 -3.99
N ASN A 30 2.30 1.41 -4.70
CA ASN A 30 2.86 2.72 -5.02
C ASN A 30 2.11 3.45 -6.14
N VAL A 31 1.37 2.76 -7.00
CA VAL A 31 0.41 3.42 -7.91
C VAL A 31 -0.64 4.19 -7.11
N ILE A 32 -1.22 3.57 -6.08
CA ILE A 32 -2.21 4.21 -5.21
C ILE A 32 -1.59 5.33 -4.37
N TYR A 33 -0.43 5.06 -3.75
CA TYR A 33 0.26 6.07 -2.94
C TYR A 33 0.62 7.32 -3.74
N ALA A 34 1.20 7.14 -4.92
CA ALA A 34 1.59 8.23 -5.80
C ALA A 34 0.38 9.02 -6.33
N LEU A 35 -0.73 8.32 -6.63
CA LEU A 35 -1.98 8.98 -6.99
C LEU A 35 -2.43 9.96 -5.91
N VAL A 36 -2.51 9.49 -4.67
CA VAL A 36 -2.98 10.32 -3.54
C VAL A 36 -1.97 11.40 -3.20
N SER A 37 -0.68 11.07 -3.06
CA SER A 37 0.35 12.04 -2.69
C SER A 37 0.54 13.15 -3.72
N THR A 38 0.34 12.86 -5.02
CA THR A 38 0.57 13.83 -6.10
C THR A 38 -0.67 14.62 -6.47
N TYR A 39 -1.83 13.95 -6.54
CA TYR A 39 -3.02 14.54 -7.17
C TYR A 39 -4.12 14.95 -6.17
N LEU A 40 -4.08 14.50 -4.91
CA LEU A 40 -5.15 14.78 -3.95
C LEU A 40 -5.35 16.27 -3.70
N VAL A 41 -4.28 17.01 -3.44
CA VAL A 41 -4.35 18.45 -3.18
C VAL A 41 -4.93 19.21 -4.38
N THR A 42 -4.42 18.91 -5.59
CA THR A 42 -4.91 19.53 -6.83
C THR A 42 -6.37 19.19 -7.08
N PHE A 43 -6.77 17.96 -6.79
CA PHE A 43 -8.17 17.53 -6.89
C PHE A 43 -9.08 18.29 -5.92
N LEU A 44 -8.65 18.47 -4.66
CA LEU A 44 -9.42 19.23 -3.66
C LEU A 44 -9.65 20.69 -4.08
N LEU A 45 -8.59 21.34 -4.58
CA LEU A 45 -8.67 22.69 -5.13
C LEU A 45 -9.65 22.76 -6.32
N PHE A 46 -9.58 21.78 -7.22
CA PHE A 46 -10.50 21.69 -8.36
C PHE A 46 -11.97 21.48 -7.94
N GLN A 47 -12.20 20.80 -6.82
CA GLN A 47 -13.53 20.61 -6.24
C GLN A 47 -14.04 21.84 -5.45
N GLY A 48 -13.21 22.87 -5.31
CA GLY A 48 -13.57 24.09 -4.57
C GLY A 48 -13.48 23.92 -3.04
N VAL A 49 -12.70 22.97 -2.55
CA VAL A 49 -12.43 22.83 -1.11
C VAL A 49 -11.48 23.94 -0.66
N ASP A 50 -11.80 24.58 0.45
CA ASP A 50 -10.95 25.62 1.03
C ASP A 50 -9.56 25.07 1.38
N PRO A 51 -8.46 25.70 0.88
CA PRO A 51 -7.10 25.18 1.07
C PRO A 51 -6.68 25.10 2.54
N ALA A 52 -7.06 26.09 3.37
CA ALA A 52 -6.68 26.11 4.77
C ALA A 52 -7.40 25.01 5.56
N LYS A 53 -8.70 24.81 5.28
CA LYS A 53 -9.50 23.75 5.90
C LYS A 53 -9.05 22.36 5.46
N SER A 54 -8.73 22.17 4.17
CA SER A 54 -8.20 20.90 3.68
C SER A 54 -6.84 20.58 4.29
N ALA A 55 -5.94 21.56 4.43
CA ALA A 55 -4.66 21.40 5.10
C ALA A 55 -4.82 21.01 6.59
N ALA A 56 -5.79 21.61 7.29
CA ALA A 56 -6.08 21.26 8.67
C ALA A 56 -6.58 19.80 8.80
N VAL A 57 -7.45 19.34 7.88
CA VAL A 57 -7.90 17.94 7.83
C VAL A 57 -6.71 17.01 7.54
N MET A 58 -5.86 17.34 6.58
CA MET A 58 -4.67 16.54 6.27
C MET A 58 -3.73 16.43 7.47
N LEU A 59 -3.52 17.51 8.21
CA LEU A 59 -2.71 17.49 9.44
C LEU A 59 -3.35 16.60 10.52
N ALA A 60 -4.66 16.69 10.72
CA ALA A 60 -5.37 15.83 11.66
C ALA A 60 -5.27 14.35 11.29
N VAL A 61 -5.35 14.02 9.98
CA VAL A 61 -5.17 12.64 9.50
C VAL A 61 -3.74 12.17 9.70
N LYS A 62 -2.72 13.03 9.59
CA LYS A 62 -1.33 12.65 9.90
C LYS A 62 -1.10 12.34 11.39
N ILE A 63 -1.84 12.98 12.29
CA ILE A 63 -1.85 12.63 13.71
C ILE A 63 -2.54 11.28 13.91
N TRP A 64 -3.65 11.06 13.20
CA TRP A 64 -4.34 9.78 13.19
C TRP A 64 -3.45 8.64 12.68
N ASP A 65 -2.71 8.85 11.59
CA ASP A 65 -1.77 7.91 10.99
C ASP A 65 -0.78 7.34 12.04
N ALA A 66 -0.16 8.22 12.82
CA ALA A 66 0.75 7.82 13.89
C ALA A 66 0.07 6.96 14.98
N VAL A 67 -1.18 7.26 15.33
CA VAL A 67 -1.96 6.47 16.30
C VAL A 67 -2.40 5.14 15.69
N ASN A 68 -2.86 5.19 14.46
CA ASN A 68 -3.34 4.06 13.68
C ASN A 68 -2.24 3.00 13.48
N ASP A 69 -1.03 3.41 13.12
CA ASP A 69 0.11 2.52 12.97
C ASP A 69 0.45 1.78 14.27
N ALA A 70 0.43 2.47 15.41
CA ALA A 70 0.66 1.85 16.72
C ALA A 70 -0.43 0.82 17.07
N ILE A 71 -1.70 1.15 16.81
CA ILE A 71 -2.85 0.26 17.07
C ILE A 71 -2.73 -0.99 16.19
N PHE A 72 -2.54 -0.81 14.89
CA PHE A 72 -2.46 -1.94 13.95
C PHE A 72 -1.18 -2.76 14.15
N GLY A 73 -0.06 -2.16 14.52
CA GLY A 73 1.13 -2.91 14.93
C GLY A 73 0.82 -3.89 16.06
N CYS A 74 0.13 -3.43 17.11
CA CYS A 74 -0.30 -4.30 18.21
C CYS A 74 -1.32 -5.37 17.76
N ILE A 75 -2.23 -5.04 16.83
CA ILE A 75 -3.22 -5.99 16.30
C ILE A 75 -2.52 -7.09 15.50
N PHE A 76 -1.59 -6.73 14.62
CA PHE A 76 -0.87 -7.68 13.77
C PHE A 76 0.01 -8.64 14.57
N ASP A 77 0.50 -8.22 15.73
CA ASP A 77 1.27 -9.08 16.62
C ASP A 77 0.40 -10.07 17.42
N LYS A 78 -0.82 -9.65 17.77
CA LYS A 78 -1.73 -10.47 18.62
C LYS A 78 -2.65 -11.39 17.83
N VAL A 79 -3.00 -11.04 16.60
CA VAL A 79 -3.98 -11.80 15.81
C VAL A 79 -3.31 -12.94 15.07
N HIS A 80 -3.68 -14.15 15.44
CA HIS A 80 -3.28 -15.40 14.79
C HIS A 80 -4.47 -15.99 14.05
N PHE A 81 -4.33 -16.21 12.75
CA PHE A 81 -5.38 -16.81 11.95
C PHE A 81 -5.34 -18.33 12.04
N LYS A 82 -6.52 -18.96 12.03
CA LYS A 82 -6.67 -20.43 12.16
C LYS A 82 -5.94 -21.24 11.06
N ASN A 83 -5.59 -20.61 9.96
CA ASN A 83 -4.87 -21.24 8.83
C ASN A 83 -3.34 -21.17 8.96
N GLY A 84 -2.80 -20.72 10.09
CA GLY A 84 -1.36 -20.59 10.32
C GLY A 84 -0.70 -19.44 9.53
N GLN A 85 -1.46 -18.62 8.82
CA GLN A 85 -0.96 -17.43 8.11
C GLN A 85 -1.02 -16.21 9.02
N LYS A 86 0.02 -15.37 9.02
CA LYS A 86 0.07 -14.14 9.80
C LYS A 86 -0.24 -12.90 8.95
N PHE A 87 0.33 -12.81 7.75
CA PHE A 87 0.31 -11.59 6.93
C PHE A 87 -0.67 -11.64 5.76
N ILE A 88 -0.76 -12.77 5.04
CA ILE A 88 -1.60 -12.90 3.84
C ILE A 88 -3.08 -12.57 4.07
N PRO A 89 -3.73 -12.93 5.19
CA PRO A 89 -5.12 -12.57 5.40
C PRO A 89 -5.34 -11.06 5.45
N TRP A 90 -4.43 -10.30 6.03
CA TRP A 90 -4.46 -8.83 6.04
C TRP A 90 -4.30 -8.25 4.64
N LEU A 91 -3.36 -8.82 3.84
CA LEU A 91 -3.17 -8.41 2.45
C LEU A 91 -4.40 -8.69 1.58
N ARG A 92 -5.19 -9.72 1.88
CA ARG A 92 -6.47 -9.98 1.20
C ARG A 92 -7.54 -8.95 1.55
N ILE A 93 -7.59 -8.52 2.81
CA ILE A 93 -8.51 -7.46 3.24
C ILE A 93 -8.13 -6.15 2.57
N SER A 94 -6.86 -5.78 2.60
CA SER A 94 -6.36 -4.55 2.00
C SER A 94 -6.51 -4.51 0.49
N LEU A 95 -6.46 -5.67 -0.19
CA LEU A 95 -6.65 -5.79 -1.65
C LEU A 95 -7.97 -5.16 -2.12
N LEU A 96 -9.04 -5.28 -1.33
CA LEU A 96 -10.33 -4.65 -1.63
C LEU A 96 -10.50 -3.30 -0.95
N ALA A 97 -10.00 -3.15 0.29
CA ALA A 97 -10.16 -1.93 1.06
C ALA A 97 -9.49 -0.73 0.37
N ILE A 98 -8.25 -0.88 -0.11
CA ILE A 98 -7.49 0.20 -0.75
C ILE A 98 -8.17 0.77 -1.99
N PRO A 99 -8.54 -0.04 -3.01
CA PRO A 99 -9.21 0.49 -4.19
C PRO A 99 -10.54 1.16 -3.86
N ILE A 100 -11.34 0.57 -2.97
CA ILE A 100 -12.64 1.13 -2.57
C ILE A 100 -12.45 2.49 -1.89
N THR A 101 -11.56 2.59 -0.92
CA THR A 101 -11.30 3.85 -0.19
C THR A 101 -10.64 4.89 -1.07
N THR A 102 -9.79 4.49 -2.03
CA THR A 102 -9.19 5.40 -3.02
C THR A 102 -10.28 6.00 -3.91
N VAL A 103 -11.18 5.18 -4.45
CA VAL A 103 -12.31 5.68 -5.24
C VAL A 103 -13.18 6.61 -4.40
N LEU A 104 -13.52 6.22 -3.16
CA LEU A 104 -14.30 7.04 -2.24
C LEU A 104 -13.67 8.41 -2.00
N LEU A 105 -12.34 8.47 -1.84
CA LEU A 105 -11.58 9.69 -1.62
C LEU A 105 -11.66 10.66 -2.82
N PHE A 106 -11.68 10.14 -4.05
CA PHE A 106 -11.80 10.95 -5.27
C PHE A 106 -13.25 11.19 -5.72
N PHE A 107 -14.25 10.74 -4.97
CA PHE A 107 -15.67 10.97 -5.22
C PHE A 107 -16.29 12.04 -4.30
N ILE A 108 -15.49 13.00 -3.86
CA ILE A 108 -15.95 14.13 -3.03
C ILE A 108 -17.03 14.92 -3.79
N PRO A 109 -18.17 15.25 -3.16
CA PRO A 109 -19.20 16.08 -3.75
C PRO A 109 -18.67 17.47 -4.11
N LYS A 110 -19.13 18.06 -5.23
CA LYS A 110 -18.80 19.43 -5.58
C LYS A 110 -19.44 20.40 -4.61
N ASN A 111 -18.71 21.45 -4.24
CA ASN A 111 -19.26 22.55 -3.47
C ASN A 111 -20.10 23.45 -4.39
N ASN A 112 -21.41 23.49 -4.14
CA ASN A 112 -22.35 24.38 -4.83
C ASN A 112 -22.71 25.62 -3.97
N GLY A 113 -21.83 26.00 -3.05
CA GLY A 113 -21.99 27.18 -2.19
C GLY A 113 -22.75 26.95 -0.88
N SER A 114 -23.50 25.84 -0.74
CA SER A 114 -24.30 25.56 0.46
C SER A 114 -23.87 24.32 1.26
N ASN A 115 -22.89 23.53 0.76
CA ASN A 115 -22.55 22.21 1.30
C ASN A 115 -21.06 22.06 1.71
N GLU A 116 -20.39 23.15 2.06
CA GLU A 116 -18.95 23.12 2.41
C GLU A 116 -18.65 22.16 3.57
N MET A 117 -19.51 22.18 4.61
CA MET A 117 -19.29 21.31 5.77
C MET A 117 -19.46 19.82 5.43
N LEU A 118 -20.41 19.47 4.56
CA LEU A 118 -20.59 18.12 4.07
C LEU A 118 -19.38 17.66 3.25
N GLN A 119 -18.84 18.54 2.41
CA GLN A 119 -17.67 18.28 1.59
C GLN A 119 -16.42 18.00 2.44
N LEU A 120 -16.19 18.83 3.48
CA LEU A 120 -15.08 18.64 4.42
C LEU A 120 -15.24 17.39 5.27
N ALA A 121 -16.45 17.11 5.75
CA ALA A 121 -16.74 15.88 6.49
C ALA A 121 -16.53 14.63 5.64
N TRP A 122 -17.00 14.64 4.39
CA TRP A 122 -16.76 13.56 3.44
C TRP A 122 -15.25 13.35 3.22
N PHE A 123 -14.50 14.42 2.96
CA PHE A 123 -13.06 14.36 2.77
C PHE A 123 -12.36 13.78 4.00
N ALA A 124 -12.67 14.27 5.21
CA ALA A 124 -12.07 13.81 6.45
C ALA A 124 -12.30 12.30 6.66
N ILE A 125 -13.56 11.85 6.52
CA ILE A 125 -13.93 10.44 6.70
C ILE A 125 -13.25 9.57 5.63
N ALA A 126 -13.34 9.98 4.36
CA ALA A 126 -12.75 9.20 3.25
C ALA A 126 -11.23 9.10 3.37
N TYR A 127 -10.57 10.17 3.84
CA TYR A 127 -9.11 10.18 3.99
C TYR A 127 -8.66 9.33 5.20
N VAL A 128 -9.37 9.37 6.34
CA VAL A 128 -9.12 8.47 7.48
C VAL A 128 -9.30 7.01 7.07
N LEU A 129 -10.36 6.69 6.33
CA LEU A 129 -10.61 5.32 5.85
C LEU A 129 -9.53 4.86 4.87
N TRP A 130 -9.08 5.74 3.98
CA TRP A 130 -8.01 5.44 3.04
C TRP A 130 -6.69 5.20 3.77
N ASP A 131 -6.32 6.05 4.70
CA ASP A 131 -5.12 5.96 5.52
C ASP A 131 -5.09 4.66 6.33
N THR A 132 -6.20 4.33 6.99
CA THR A 132 -6.36 3.05 7.71
C THR A 132 -6.24 1.84 6.79
N ALA A 133 -6.86 1.89 5.59
CA ALA A 133 -6.72 0.82 4.60
C ALA A 133 -5.28 0.70 4.08
N TYR A 134 -4.55 1.82 4.00
CA TYR A 134 -3.16 1.84 3.58
C TYR A 134 -2.25 1.19 4.64
N THR A 135 -2.45 1.45 5.92
CA THR A 135 -1.75 0.76 7.02
C THR A 135 -1.98 -0.76 7.00
N LEU A 136 -3.23 -1.20 6.71
CA LEU A 136 -3.57 -2.62 6.54
C LEU A 136 -2.82 -3.29 5.37
N CYS A 137 -2.34 -2.53 4.41
CA CYS A 137 -1.57 -3.01 3.27
C CYS A 137 -0.07 -2.91 3.53
N ASP A 138 0.38 -1.79 4.09
CA ASP A 138 1.80 -1.45 4.21
C ASP A 138 2.50 -2.28 5.28
N VAL A 139 1.98 -2.30 6.50
CA VAL A 139 2.64 -3.00 7.61
C VAL A 139 2.76 -4.52 7.34
N PRO A 140 1.71 -5.25 6.94
CA PRO A 140 1.83 -6.68 6.71
C PRO A 140 2.75 -7.06 5.56
N ILE A 141 2.84 -6.27 4.48
CA ILE A 141 3.71 -6.63 3.35
C ILE A 141 5.20 -6.50 3.68
N PHE A 142 5.56 -5.53 4.55
CA PHE A 142 6.93 -5.44 5.06
C PHE A 142 7.26 -6.61 5.99
N GLY A 143 6.32 -7.02 6.84
CA GLY A 143 6.47 -8.21 7.69
C GLY A 143 6.53 -9.50 6.88
N TYR A 144 5.79 -9.58 5.77
CA TYR A 144 5.71 -10.77 4.93
C TYR A 144 7.06 -11.24 4.38
N VAL A 145 8.03 -10.34 4.15
CA VAL A 145 9.37 -10.74 3.69
C VAL A 145 10.06 -11.68 4.68
N THR A 146 9.79 -11.54 5.97
CA THR A 146 10.36 -12.43 7.00
C THR A 146 9.73 -13.82 6.96
N ALA A 147 8.45 -13.89 6.59
CA ALA A 147 7.73 -15.14 6.41
C ALA A 147 8.06 -15.85 5.08
N MET A 148 8.55 -15.12 4.08
CA MET A 148 8.98 -15.70 2.79
C MET A 148 10.29 -16.44 2.89
N SER A 149 11.29 -15.87 3.58
CA SER A 149 12.64 -16.42 3.67
C SER A 149 13.25 -16.18 5.05
N ASN A 150 14.00 -17.13 5.57
CA ASN A 150 14.80 -16.99 6.79
C ASN A 150 16.24 -16.47 6.52
N ARG A 151 16.61 -16.26 5.25
CA ARG A 151 17.95 -15.82 4.85
C ARG A 151 18.01 -14.30 4.75
N LEU A 152 18.99 -13.70 5.45
CA LEU A 152 19.17 -12.26 5.49
C LEU A 152 19.59 -11.68 4.13
N ASP A 153 20.46 -12.38 3.38
CA ASP A 153 20.91 -11.96 2.04
C ASP A 153 19.74 -11.91 1.04
N GLU A 154 18.84 -12.90 1.10
CA GLU A 154 17.65 -12.95 0.27
C GLU A 154 16.65 -11.86 0.64
N ARG A 155 16.37 -11.65 1.93
CA ARG A 155 15.51 -10.55 2.42
C ARG A 155 16.03 -9.19 1.97
N THR A 156 17.33 -8.94 2.11
CA THR A 156 17.98 -7.69 1.69
C THR A 156 17.82 -7.47 0.19
N SER A 157 18.01 -8.52 -0.60
CA SER A 157 17.82 -8.46 -2.05
C SER A 157 16.36 -8.20 -2.43
N LEU A 158 15.40 -8.88 -1.79
CA LEU A 158 13.96 -8.64 -1.98
C LEU A 158 13.60 -7.18 -1.69
N MET A 159 14.09 -6.62 -0.58
CA MET A 159 13.88 -5.23 -0.20
C MET A 159 14.51 -4.23 -1.16
N SER A 160 15.65 -4.54 -1.75
CA SER A 160 16.29 -3.69 -2.75
C SER A 160 15.51 -3.66 -4.06
N TYR A 161 15.12 -4.82 -4.57
CA TYR A 161 14.36 -4.91 -5.83
C TYR A 161 12.93 -4.35 -5.69
N LYS A 162 12.27 -4.50 -4.52
CA LYS A 162 10.96 -3.89 -4.30
C LYS A 162 10.97 -2.38 -4.52
N SER A 163 12.08 -1.70 -4.14
CA SER A 163 12.20 -0.26 -4.29
C SER A 163 12.21 0.18 -5.75
N ILE A 164 12.79 -0.63 -6.64
CA ILE A 164 12.73 -0.40 -8.09
C ILE A 164 11.29 -0.50 -8.58
N TRP A 165 10.55 -1.55 -8.16
CA TRP A 165 9.17 -1.75 -8.57
C TRP A 165 8.20 -0.73 -7.95
N ALA A 166 8.49 -0.23 -6.76
CA ALA A 166 7.81 0.92 -6.18
C ALA A 166 7.97 2.17 -7.06
N GLY A 167 9.20 2.44 -7.53
CA GLY A 167 9.47 3.50 -8.50
C GLY A 167 8.71 3.33 -9.82
N VAL A 168 8.60 2.11 -10.34
CA VAL A 168 7.77 1.81 -11.52
C VAL A 168 6.30 2.14 -11.24
N GLY A 169 5.77 1.77 -10.08
CA GLY A 169 4.39 2.09 -9.69
C GLY A 169 4.15 3.60 -9.62
N THR A 170 5.05 4.35 -9.01
CA THR A 170 5.01 5.82 -8.98
C THR A 170 5.02 6.42 -10.38
N ALA A 171 5.89 5.94 -11.25
CA ALA A 171 5.97 6.40 -12.64
C ALA A 171 4.67 6.10 -13.40
N LEU A 172 4.08 4.91 -13.23
CA LEU A 172 2.80 4.55 -13.83
C LEU A 172 1.66 5.48 -13.38
N ALA A 173 1.56 5.77 -12.08
CA ALA A 173 0.56 6.71 -11.57
C ALA A 173 0.73 8.10 -12.17
N THR A 174 1.97 8.58 -12.29
CA THR A 174 2.29 9.87 -12.88
C THR A 174 1.90 9.92 -14.35
N VAL A 175 2.24 8.89 -15.13
CA VAL A 175 1.88 8.79 -16.55
C VAL A 175 0.36 8.76 -16.72
N VAL A 176 -0.35 7.88 -15.97
CA VAL A 176 -1.81 7.80 -16.01
C VAL A 176 -2.43 9.15 -15.61
N GLY A 177 -1.97 9.78 -14.54
CA GLY A 177 -2.46 11.08 -14.11
C GLY A 177 -2.21 12.17 -15.16
N THR A 178 -1.02 12.24 -15.74
CA THR A 178 -0.68 13.25 -16.75
C THR A 178 -1.53 13.09 -18.01
N ILE A 179 -1.75 11.86 -18.48
CA ILE A 179 -2.55 11.59 -19.68
C ILE A 179 -4.02 11.92 -19.44
N PHE A 180 -4.61 11.44 -18.32
CA PHE A 180 -6.05 11.47 -18.12
C PHE A 180 -6.54 12.73 -17.39
N VAL A 181 -5.72 13.41 -16.60
CA VAL A 181 -6.07 14.70 -15.98
C VAL A 181 -5.86 15.86 -16.95
N ASN A 182 -5.07 15.68 -17.99
CA ASN A 182 -4.84 16.72 -18.99
C ASN A 182 -6.16 17.04 -19.73
N GLN A 183 -6.45 18.35 -19.89
CA GLN A 183 -7.69 18.86 -20.51
C GLN A 183 -7.98 18.31 -21.92
N GLN A 184 -6.97 17.76 -22.60
CA GLN A 184 -7.11 17.20 -23.95
C GLN A 184 -8.02 15.99 -24.05
N PHE A 185 -8.14 15.18 -22.98
CA PHE A 185 -8.95 13.96 -23.00
C PHE A 185 -10.28 14.07 -22.21
N GLY A 186 -10.55 15.21 -21.57
CA GLY A 186 -11.82 15.46 -20.85
C GLY A 186 -12.11 14.49 -19.70
N LEU A 187 -11.13 13.69 -19.30
CA LEU A 187 -11.30 12.70 -18.22
C LEU A 187 -11.02 13.33 -16.85
N SER A 188 -11.81 12.94 -15.88
CA SER A 188 -11.74 13.50 -14.53
C SER A 188 -10.81 12.71 -13.61
N TYR A 189 -10.37 13.31 -12.49
CA TYR A 189 -9.66 12.65 -11.40
C TYR A 189 -10.34 11.37 -10.92
N LYS A 190 -11.66 11.28 -11.01
CA LYS A 190 -12.44 10.08 -10.67
C LYS A 190 -12.09 8.88 -11.55
N VAL A 191 -11.93 9.13 -12.86
CA VAL A 191 -11.53 8.08 -13.81
C VAL A 191 -10.11 7.64 -13.55
N VAL A 192 -9.19 8.57 -13.28
CA VAL A 192 -7.80 8.24 -12.90
C VAL A 192 -7.78 7.37 -11.63
N ALA A 193 -8.57 7.72 -10.62
CA ALA A 193 -8.67 6.92 -9.40
C ALA A 193 -9.18 5.49 -9.67
N ILE A 194 -10.17 5.33 -10.54
CA ILE A 194 -10.68 4.01 -10.94
C ILE A 194 -9.60 3.21 -11.69
N VAL A 195 -8.94 3.83 -12.68
CA VAL A 195 -7.89 3.16 -13.48
C VAL A 195 -6.72 2.73 -12.60
N CYS A 196 -6.22 3.61 -11.74
CA CYS A 196 -5.15 3.28 -10.79
C CYS A 196 -5.58 2.18 -9.81
N SER A 197 -6.84 2.19 -9.36
CA SER A 197 -7.39 1.15 -8.48
C SER A 197 -7.45 -0.22 -9.18
N VAL A 198 -7.83 -0.26 -10.46
CA VAL A 198 -7.82 -1.50 -11.26
C VAL A 198 -6.40 -2.02 -11.46
N ILE A 199 -5.43 -1.14 -11.76
CA ILE A 199 -4.01 -1.51 -11.88
C ILE A 199 -3.50 -2.08 -10.55
N ALA A 200 -3.81 -1.42 -9.43
CA ALA A 200 -3.42 -1.89 -8.10
C ALA A 200 -4.03 -3.26 -7.78
N LEU A 201 -5.33 -3.47 -8.03
CA LEU A 201 -5.98 -4.78 -7.88
C LEU A 201 -5.26 -5.86 -8.68
N ALA A 202 -4.97 -5.62 -9.95
CA ALA A 202 -4.34 -6.60 -10.84
C ALA A 202 -2.91 -6.96 -10.39
N THR A 203 -2.14 -5.99 -9.90
CA THR A 203 -0.74 -6.17 -9.51
C THR A 203 -0.58 -6.69 -8.07
N MET A 204 -1.51 -6.37 -7.16
CA MET A 204 -1.48 -6.82 -5.78
C MET A 204 -2.12 -8.22 -5.58
N ALA A 205 -3.09 -8.60 -6.39
CA ALA A 205 -3.82 -9.87 -6.27
C ALA A 205 -2.92 -11.12 -6.28
N PRO A 206 -1.87 -11.23 -7.11
CA PRO A 206 -1.08 -12.46 -7.19
C PRO A 206 -0.48 -12.90 -5.85
N ILE A 207 0.02 -11.97 -5.02
CA ILE A 207 0.60 -12.32 -3.72
C ILE A 207 -0.49 -12.72 -2.71
N CYS A 208 -1.66 -12.08 -2.75
CA CYS A 208 -2.77 -12.36 -1.86
C CYS A 208 -3.33 -13.78 -2.01
N PHE A 209 -3.26 -14.33 -3.23
CA PHE A 209 -3.81 -15.68 -3.54
C PHE A 209 -2.75 -16.75 -3.70
N LYS A 210 -1.55 -16.40 -4.16
CA LYS A 210 -0.46 -17.36 -4.44
C LYS A 210 0.72 -17.22 -3.48
N GLY A 211 0.67 -16.27 -2.54
CA GLY A 211 1.70 -16.07 -1.54
C GLY A 211 1.83 -17.28 -0.60
N LYS A 212 3.04 -17.54 -0.12
CA LYS A 212 3.34 -18.61 0.83
C LYS A 212 4.10 -18.04 2.01
N GLU A 213 3.60 -18.29 3.20
CA GLU A 213 4.29 -18.02 4.46
C GLU A 213 4.94 -19.32 4.92
N ARG A 214 6.30 -19.39 4.84
CA ARG A 214 7.07 -20.56 5.23
C ARG A 214 7.53 -20.48 6.67
N TYR A 215 7.71 -19.27 7.16
CA TYR A 215 8.26 -18.95 8.48
C TYR A 215 7.29 -18.03 9.22
N SER A 216 6.09 -18.51 9.49
CA SER A 216 5.15 -17.81 10.37
C SER A 216 5.44 -18.25 11.81
N GLY A 217 6.03 -17.38 12.55
CA GLY A 217 6.30 -17.24 13.98
C GLY A 217 5.92 -18.26 15.04
N GLU A 218 5.74 -19.51 14.73
CA GLU A 218 5.46 -20.55 15.72
C GLU A 218 6.71 -20.98 16.55
N ASN A 219 7.90 -20.45 16.19
CA ASN A 219 9.16 -20.77 16.86
C ASN A 219 9.73 -19.65 17.74
N ASP A 220 9.04 -18.53 17.92
CA ASP A 220 9.53 -17.40 18.73
C ASP A 220 9.17 -17.49 20.23
N GLU A 221 8.53 -18.56 20.70
CA GLU A 221 8.25 -18.76 22.14
C GLU A 221 9.50 -19.01 23.00
N ASN A 222 10.70 -19.12 22.42
CA ASN A 222 11.94 -19.39 23.15
C ASN A 222 12.89 -18.19 23.29
N PHE A 223 12.45 -16.95 23.03
CA PHE A 223 13.25 -15.79 23.37
C PHE A 223 13.02 -15.38 24.83
N THR A 224 13.52 -16.20 25.74
CA THR A 224 13.67 -15.82 27.16
C THR A 224 14.87 -14.91 27.26
N VAL A 225 14.64 -13.62 27.40
CA VAL A 225 15.68 -12.66 27.79
C VAL A 225 16.14 -13.05 29.20
N ARG A 226 17.36 -13.54 29.33
CA ARG A 226 18.09 -13.68 30.60
C ARG A 226 18.87 -12.41 30.87
#